data_ab2bef06571a37a67273447bf9f2dfe4
#
_entry.id   ab2bef06571a37a67273447bf9f2dfe4
#
_cell.length_a   1.000
_cell.length_b   1.000
_cell.length_c   1.000
_cell.angle_alpha   90.00
_cell.angle_beta   90.00
_cell.angle_gamma   90.00
#
_symmetry.space_group_name_H-M   'P 1'
#
loop_
_entity.id
_entity.type
_entity.pdbx_description
1 polymer ?
#
loop_
_entity_poly.entity_id
_entity_poly.type
_entity_poly.pdbx_seq_one_letter_code
_entity_poly.pdbx_strand_id
1 'polypeptide(L)'
;MSVSTRRTLLAAEPLTPQGFAPFGDVISARPEGQQFPINQGFAIRFHDLARIEVGQDAGGRVLVNIFRALPRALPMQLQVMERHPLGSQAFVAMSELPFLVVVAAPAAQLQPDQIRCFLAQAGQGVNYATGVWHHPLIALERASDFLVIDRGGPPGENNLDEVDVSGWGLWAG
;
A
#
# COMPACT_ATOMS: atom_id res chain seq x y z
N MET A 1 -26.40 -26.63 2.92
CA MET A 1 -26.83 -25.62 1.95
C MET A 1 -25.65 -24.68 1.75
N SER A 2 -24.96 -24.72 0.60
CA SER A 2 -23.85 -23.84 0.29
C SER A 2 -24.41 -22.43 0.04
N VAL A 3 -24.14 -21.51 0.94
CA VAL A 3 -24.43 -20.08 0.69
C VAL A 3 -23.46 -19.65 -0.40
N SER A 4 -23.95 -19.53 -1.63
CA SER A 4 -23.17 -18.95 -2.73
C SER A 4 -22.89 -17.49 -2.38
N THR A 5 -21.71 -17.18 -1.88
CA THR A 5 -21.30 -15.81 -1.62
C THR A 5 -21.26 -15.07 -2.95
N ARG A 6 -22.07 -14.02 -3.09
CA ARG A 6 -22.14 -13.22 -4.31
C ARG A 6 -20.75 -12.62 -4.59
N ARG A 7 -20.23 -12.89 -5.79
CA ARG A 7 -18.96 -12.29 -6.25
C ARG A 7 -19.15 -10.79 -6.44
N THR A 8 -18.29 -9.98 -5.78
CA THR A 8 -18.24 -8.53 -5.93
C THR A 8 -16.89 -8.12 -6.48
N LEU A 9 -16.85 -7.47 -7.64
CA LEU A 9 -15.63 -6.95 -8.24
C LEU A 9 -15.39 -5.54 -7.70
N LEU A 10 -14.23 -5.34 -7.08
CA LEU A 10 -13.69 -4.04 -6.74
C LEU A 10 -12.93 -3.51 -7.96
N ALA A 11 -13.60 -2.69 -8.76
CA ALA A 11 -12.97 -2.05 -9.92
C ALA A 11 -11.85 -1.12 -9.45
N ALA A 12 -10.69 -1.20 -10.11
CA ALA A 12 -9.56 -0.37 -9.75
C ALA A 12 -9.79 1.09 -10.16
N GLU A 13 -9.70 1.99 -9.18
CA GLU A 13 -9.74 3.44 -9.39
C GLU A 13 -8.34 3.97 -9.67
N PRO A 14 -8.18 5.10 -10.39
CA PRO A 14 -6.88 5.75 -10.51
C PRO A 14 -6.31 6.13 -9.14
N LEU A 15 -5.03 5.83 -8.89
CA LEU A 15 -4.36 6.24 -7.67
C LEU A 15 -4.08 7.76 -7.72
N THR A 16 -4.79 8.52 -6.92
CA THR A 16 -4.60 9.97 -6.78
C THR A 16 -4.38 10.34 -5.32
N PRO A 17 -3.66 11.43 -5.02
CA PRO A 17 -3.49 11.88 -3.64
C PRO A 17 -4.80 12.12 -2.90
N GLN A 18 -5.76 12.73 -3.57
CA GLN A 18 -7.07 13.03 -2.99
C GLN A 18 -7.87 11.76 -2.69
N GLY A 19 -7.89 10.81 -3.66
CA GLY A 19 -8.59 9.53 -3.48
C GLY A 19 -7.96 8.63 -2.42
N PHE A 20 -6.63 8.73 -2.25
CA PHE A 20 -5.86 7.91 -1.33
C PHE A 20 -5.67 8.54 0.06
N ALA A 21 -6.00 9.81 0.25
CA ALA A 21 -5.79 10.56 1.50
C ALA A 21 -6.31 9.85 2.78
N PRO A 22 -7.42 9.09 2.77
CA PRO A 22 -7.88 8.35 3.95
C PRO A 22 -6.97 7.18 4.35
N PHE A 23 -6.05 6.77 3.48
CA PHE A 23 -5.21 5.59 3.63
C PHE A 23 -3.72 5.91 3.80
N GLY A 24 -3.33 7.16 3.54
CA GLY A 24 -1.93 7.60 3.60
C GLY A 24 -1.55 8.47 2.42
N ASP A 25 -0.32 8.29 1.93
CA ASP A 25 0.27 9.18 0.94
C ASP A 25 0.52 8.48 -0.40
N VAL A 26 0.47 9.25 -1.49
CA VAL A 26 0.94 8.81 -2.81
C VAL A 26 2.34 9.38 -3.04
N ILE A 27 3.32 8.49 -3.23
CA ILE A 27 4.71 8.84 -3.49
C ILE A 27 4.91 8.90 -5.00
N SER A 28 5.08 10.10 -5.55
CA SER A 28 5.37 10.27 -6.99
C SER A 28 5.97 11.63 -7.29
N ALA A 29 6.80 11.69 -8.34
CA ALA A 29 7.32 12.94 -8.88
C ALA A 29 6.18 13.65 -9.64
N ARG A 30 5.48 14.57 -8.98
CA ARG A 30 4.32 15.29 -9.53
C ARG A 30 4.59 16.78 -9.64
N PRO A 31 4.16 17.43 -10.75
CA PRO A 31 4.34 18.88 -10.90
C PRO A 31 3.60 19.71 -9.85
N GLU A 32 2.47 19.20 -9.32
CA GLU A 32 1.60 19.90 -8.36
C GLU A 32 2.16 19.90 -6.93
N GLY A 33 3.15 19.05 -6.65
CA GLY A 33 3.79 18.96 -5.35
C GLY A 33 4.85 20.04 -5.15
N GLN A 34 5.36 20.15 -3.91
CA GLN A 34 6.51 20.99 -3.63
C GLN A 34 7.75 20.44 -4.33
N GLN A 35 8.39 21.26 -5.15
CA GLN A 35 9.59 20.87 -5.86
C GLN A 35 10.62 22.00 -5.88
N PHE A 36 11.88 21.65 -5.81
CA PHE A 36 12.98 22.59 -5.77
C PHE A 36 14.13 22.14 -6.67
N PRO A 37 14.67 23.03 -7.52
CA PRO A 37 15.93 22.74 -8.18
C PRO A 37 17.06 22.71 -7.13
N ILE A 38 17.86 21.67 -7.20
CA ILE A 38 19.04 21.45 -6.33
C ILE A 38 20.26 21.15 -7.18
N ASN A 39 21.44 21.06 -6.56
CA ASN A 39 22.69 20.73 -7.25
C ASN A 39 22.93 21.62 -8.49
N GLN A 40 22.81 22.96 -8.31
CA GLN A 40 23.03 23.94 -9.38
C GLN A 40 22.10 23.78 -10.60
N GLY A 41 20.92 23.16 -10.39
CA GLY A 41 19.94 22.92 -11.45
C GLY A 41 20.04 21.55 -12.12
N PHE A 42 20.99 20.71 -11.72
CA PHE A 42 21.15 19.36 -12.28
C PHE A 42 20.18 18.31 -11.68
N ALA A 43 19.42 18.67 -10.65
CA ALA A 43 18.41 17.80 -10.08
C ALA A 43 17.20 18.61 -9.60
N ILE A 44 16.03 17.94 -9.56
CA ILE A 44 14.80 18.45 -8.96
C ILE A 44 14.47 17.57 -7.76
N ARG A 45 14.31 18.20 -6.59
CA ARG A 45 13.83 17.54 -5.39
C ARG A 45 12.31 17.65 -5.33
N PHE A 46 11.61 16.54 -5.39
CA PHE A 46 10.21 16.43 -5.00
C PHE A 46 10.17 16.19 -3.50
N HIS A 47 9.59 17.14 -2.76
CA HIS A 47 9.81 17.28 -1.34
C HIS A 47 8.63 16.75 -0.53
N ASP A 48 8.95 16.05 0.59
CA ASP A 48 8.00 15.64 1.63
C ASP A 48 6.78 14.88 1.07
N LEU A 49 7.06 13.80 0.33
CA LEU A 49 6.05 13.05 -0.39
C LEU A 49 5.24 12.10 0.48
N ALA A 50 5.77 11.73 1.65
CA ALA A 50 5.12 10.77 2.54
C ALA A 50 5.59 10.95 3.98
N ARG A 51 4.68 10.70 4.92
CA ARG A 51 4.98 10.69 6.35
C ARG A 51 5.28 9.27 6.83
N ILE A 52 6.55 8.97 7.03
CA ILE A 52 6.99 7.68 7.55
C ILE A 52 6.91 7.68 9.08
N GLU A 53 6.08 6.80 9.63
CA GLU A 53 5.89 6.63 11.07
C GLU A 53 6.44 5.27 11.51
N VAL A 54 7.37 5.27 12.44
CA VAL A 54 8.00 4.03 12.96
C VAL A 54 7.87 3.88 14.48
N GLY A 55 7.15 4.79 15.15
CA GLY A 55 6.94 4.74 16.59
C GLY A 55 8.26 4.71 17.37
N GLN A 56 9.14 5.69 17.14
CA GLN A 56 10.48 5.77 17.75
C GLN A 56 10.44 5.72 19.27
N ASP A 57 9.46 6.38 19.89
CA ASP A 57 9.27 6.40 21.35
C ASP A 57 9.01 5.00 21.94
N ALA A 58 8.55 4.06 21.11
CA ALA A 58 8.34 2.66 21.47
C ALA A 58 9.47 1.75 20.95
N GLY A 59 10.67 2.29 20.69
CA GLY A 59 11.81 1.53 20.21
C GLY A 59 11.76 1.14 18.74
N GLY A 60 10.88 1.77 17.96
CA GLY A 60 10.82 1.55 16.52
C GLY A 60 11.99 2.19 15.77
N ARG A 61 12.45 1.54 14.73
CA ARG A 61 13.47 2.03 13.80
C ARG A 61 13.03 1.84 12.37
N VAL A 62 13.57 2.65 11.47
CA VAL A 62 13.33 2.49 10.03
C VAL A 62 14.02 1.22 9.53
N LEU A 63 13.28 0.41 8.78
CA LEU A 63 13.82 -0.63 7.92
C LEU A 63 13.73 -0.18 6.47
N VAL A 64 14.73 -0.54 5.69
CA VAL A 64 14.73 -0.39 4.23
C VAL A 64 14.94 -1.77 3.64
N ASN A 65 13.94 -2.23 2.87
CA ASN A 65 13.88 -3.58 2.33
C ASN A 65 13.62 -3.53 0.81
N ILE A 66 13.89 -4.63 0.13
CA ILE A 66 13.42 -4.89 -1.22
C ILE A 66 12.47 -6.10 -1.17
N PHE A 67 11.23 -5.91 -1.62
CA PHE A 67 10.29 -7.01 -1.80
C PHE A 67 10.18 -7.33 -3.29
N ARG A 68 10.40 -8.58 -3.66
CA ARG A 68 10.14 -9.07 -5.01
C ARG A 68 8.79 -9.73 -5.07
N ALA A 69 7.84 -9.12 -5.76
CA ALA A 69 6.50 -9.64 -5.94
C ALA A 69 6.36 -10.33 -7.30
N LEU A 70 5.77 -11.51 -7.31
CA LEU A 70 5.37 -12.20 -8.53
C LEU A 70 4.04 -11.65 -9.05
N PRO A 71 3.81 -11.63 -10.38
CA PRO A 71 2.58 -11.09 -10.93
C PRO A 71 1.38 -11.95 -10.55
N ARG A 72 0.25 -11.29 -10.33
CA ARG A 72 -1.05 -11.92 -10.05
C ARG A 72 -1.97 -11.74 -11.26
N ALA A 73 -2.62 -12.83 -11.66
CA ALA A 73 -3.65 -12.76 -12.70
C ALA A 73 -4.90 -12.08 -12.18
N LEU A 74 -5.47 -11.18 -13.00
CA LEU A 74 -6.71 -10.48 -12.70
C LEU A 74 -7.92 -11.08 -13.47
N PRO A 75 -9.13 -11.00 -12.93
CA PRO A 75 -9.44 -10.58 -11.56
C PRO A 75 -9.04 -11.64 -10.55
N MET A 76 -8.53 -11.21 -9.38
CA MET A 76 -8.11 -12.11 -8.31
C MET A 76 -9.03 -12.00 -7.09
N GLN A 77 -9.33 -13.12 -6.46
CA GLN A 77 -10.06 -13.12 -5.19
C GLN A 77 -9.15 -12.65 -4.05
N LEU A 78 -9.65 -11.75 -3.22
CA LEU A 78 -8.98 -11.34 -2.00
C LEU A 78 -9.06 -12.48 -0.97
N GLN A 79 -7.92 -12.80 -0.36
CA GLN A 79 -7.82 -13.88 0.63
C GLN A 79 -7.57 -13.32 2.04
N VAL A 80 -6.77 -12.27 2.14
CA VAL A 80 -6.32 -11.71 3.40
C VAL A 80 -6.21 -10.20 3.30
N MET A 81 -6.49 -9.52 4.39
CA MET A 81 -6.09 -8.13 4.61
C MET A 81 -5.22 -8.07 5.85
N GLU A 82 -4.18 -7.27 5.81
CA GLU A 82 -3.25 -7.07 6.91
C GLU A 82 -3.15 -5.60 7.31
N ARG A 83 -2.69 -5.31 8.52
CA ARG A 83 -2.32 -3.96 8.95
C ARG A 83 -1.14 -3.99 9.90
N HIS A 84 -0.42 -2.87 9.94
CA HIS A 84 0.67 -2.64 10.88
C HIS A 84 0.24 -1.58 11.91
N PRO A 85 -0.11 -1.99 13.16
CA PRO A 85 -0.66 -1.04 14.15
C PRO A 85 0.37 -0.10 14.75
N LEU A 86 1.67 -0.34 14.58
CA LEU A 86 2.74 0.40 15.25
C LEU A 86 3.60 1.25 14.30
N GLY A 87 3.33 1.23 13.00
CA GLY A 87 4.08 2.00 12.03
C GLY A 87 3.43 2.04 10.66
N SER A 88 3.87 2.98 9.84
CA SER A 88 3.50 3.06 8.42
C SER A 88 4.31 2.06 7.59
N GLN A 89 3.86 1.82 6.35
CA GLN A 89 4.60 0.99 5.40
C GLN A 89 4.52 1.61 4.00
N ALA A 90 5.67 1.98 3.47
CA ALA A 90 5.77 2.58 2.14
C ALA A 90 6.28 1.57 1.11
N PHE A 91 5.70 1.60 -0.08
CA PHE A 91 6.09 0.82 -1.25
C PHE A 91 6.34 1.73 -2.43
N VAL A 92 7.52 1.65 -3.01
CA VAL A 92 7.87 2.37 -4.24
C VAL A 92 8.30 1.34 -5.28
N ALA A 93 7.56 1.23 -6.38
CA ALA A 93 7.91 0.34 -7.46
C ALA A 93 9.26 0.75 -8.08
N MET A 94 10.19 -0.19 -8.19
CA MET A 94 11.49 0.00 -8.84
C MET A 94 11.43 -0.29 -10.34
N SER A 95 10.26 -0.65 -10.84
CA SER A 95 9.95 -0.89 -12.25
C SER A 95 8.95 0.13 -12.78
N GLU A 96 8.87 0.26 -14.10
CA GLU A 96 7.85 1.07 -14.77
C GLU A 96 6.56 0.30 -15.04
N LEU A 97 6.22 -0.63 -14.15
CA LEU A 97 5.01 -1.43 -14.26
C LEU A 97 3.94 -0.99 -13.27
N PRO A 98 2.66 -1.10 -13.64
CA PRO A 98 1.57 -0.83 -12.73
C PRO A 98 1.45 -1.92 -11.66
N PHE A 99 0.83 -1.58 -10.54
CA PHE A 99 0.47 -2.53 -9.49
C PHE A 99 -0.87 -2.14 -8.85
N LEU A 100 -1.56 -3.12 -8.26
CA LEU A 100 -2.80 -2.84 -7.56
C LEU A 100 -2.55 -2.58 -6.07
N VAL A 101 -3.35 -1.66 -5.53
CA VAL A 101 -3.39 -1.30 -4.12
C VAL A 101 -4.80 -1.51 -3.61
N VAL A 102 -4.97 -2.44 -2.68
CA VAL A 102 -6.28 -2.74 -2.06
C VAL A 102 -6.20 -2.37 -0.59
N VAL A 103 -7.04 -1.44 -0.16
CA VAL A 103 -6.95 -0.79 1.15
C VAL A 103 -8.31 -0.55 1.79
N ALA A 104 -8.30 -0.40 3.12
CA ALA A 104 -9.39 0.18 3.89
C ALA A 104 -8.83 1.05 5.01
N ALA A 105 -9.58 2.07 5.41
CA ALA A 105 -9.19 2.96 6.50
C ALA A 105 -9.05 2.18 7.83
N PRO A 106 -8.27 2.71 8.80
CA PRO A 106 -8.12 2.08 10.11
C PRO A 106 -9.49 1.87 10.76
N ALA A 107 -9.76 0.63 11.17
CA ALA A 107 -10.99 0.26 11.86
C ALA A 107 -10.70 -0.89 12.83
N ALA A 108 -11.44 -0.94 13.95
CA ALA A 108 -11.32 -2.04 14.90
C ALA A 108 -11.77 -3.37 14.29
N GLN A 109 -12.78 -3.31 13.42
CA GLN A 109 -13.27 -4.44 12.63
C GLN A 109 -13.42 -4.01 11.19
N LEU A 110 -12.73 -4.68 10.29
CA LEU A 110 -12.82 -4.46 8.86
C LEU A 110 -14.17 -4.96 8.33
N GLN A 111 -14.79 -4.18 7.42
CA GLN A 111 -16.03 -4.55 6.74
C GLN A 111 -15.82 -4.60 5.22
N PRO A 112 -16.55 -5.47 4.50
CA PRO A 112 -16.38 -5.64 3.03
C PRO A 112 -16.57 -4.35 2.23
N ASP A 113 -17.50 -3.50 2.62
CA ASP A 113 -17.87 -2.24 1.94
C ASP A 113 -16.88 -1.10 2.18
N GLN A 114 -15.92 -1.27 3.10
CA GLN A 114 -14.85 -0.31 3.36
C GLN A 114 -13.63 -0.50 2.44
N ILE A 115 -13.57 -1.62 1.71
CA ILE A 115 -12.39 -1.97 0.91
C ILE A 115 -12.47 -1.29 -0.45
N ARG A 116 -11.40 -0.59 -0.81
CA ARG A 116 -11.21 0.06 -2.12
C ARG A 116 -10.00 -0.52 -2.84
N CYS A 117 -10.04 -0.47 -4.16
CA CYS A 117 -8.96 -0.91 -5.03
C CYS A 117 -8.48 0.27 -5.88
N PHE A 118 -7.16 0.45 -5.98
CA PHE A 118 -6.54 1.49 -6.80
C PHE A 118 -5.52 0.86 -7.75
N LEU A 119 -5.38 1.46 -8.92
CA LEU A 119 -4.31 1.16 -9.87
C LEU A 119 -3.22 2.22 -9.73
N ALA A 120 -2.06 1.82 -9.22
CA ALA A 120 -0.85 2.61 -9.24
C ALA A 120 -0.17 2.49 -10.60
N GLN A 121 0.11 3.61 -11.25
CA GLN A 121 0.81 3.68 -12.51
C GLN A 121 2.33 3.67 -12.32
N ALA A 122 3.08 3.51 -13.41
CA ALA A 122 4.53 3.68 -13.42
C ALA A 122 4.97 4.97 -12.71
N GLY A 123 6.00 4.88 -11.86
CA GLY A 123 6.51 6.03 -11.10
C GLY A 123 5.66 6.45 -9.90
N GLN A 124 4.61 5.72 -9.58
CA GLN A 124 3.84 5.90 -8.35
C GLN A 124 4.24 4.88 -7.29
N GLY A 125 4.21 5.30 -6.04
CA GLY A 125 4.29 4.48 -4.85
C GLY A 125 3.22 4.91 -3.86
N VAL A 126 3.09 4.18 -2.77
CA VAL A 126 2.16 4.47 -1.68
C VAL A 126 2.88 4.38 -0.34
N ASN A 127 2.37 5.11 0.63
CA ASN A 127 2.68 4.92 2.03
C ASN A 127 1.37 4.66 2.77
N TYR A 128 1.17 3.46 3.26
CA TYR A 128 0.05 3.15 4.14
C TYR A 128 0.30 3.77 5.50
N ALA A 129 -0.61 4.60 5.97
CA ALA A 129 -0.55 5.16 7.31
C ALA A 129 -0.69 4.05 8.36
N THR A 130 -0.21 4.32 9.57
CA THR A 130 -0.30 3.37 10.70
C THR A 130 -1.73 2.85 10.87
N GLY A 131 -1.88 1.53 10.93
CA GLY A 131 -3.15 0.85 11.15
C GLY A 131 -4.08 0.74 9.94
N VAL A 132 -3.68 1.21 8.77
CA VAL A 132 -4.44 1.05 7.52
C VAL A 132 -4.45 -0.42 7.12
N TRP A 133 -5.65 -0.95 6.88
CA TRP A 133 -5.82 -2.28 6.32
C TRP A 133 -5.43 -2.30 4.84
N HIS A 134 -4.61 -3.27 4.44
CA HIS A 134 -4.21 -3.43 3.05
C HIS A 134 -4.01 -4.91 2.70
N HIS A 135 -4.20 -5.23 1.43
CA HIS A 135 -3.84 -6.54 0.88
C HIS A 135 -2.33 -6.57 0.63
N PRO A 136 -1.62 -7.69 0.85
CA PRO A 136 -0.24 -7.86 0.42
C PRO A 136 -0.02 -7.45 -1.05
N LEU A 137 1.21 -7.09 -1.41
CA LEU A 137 1.58 -6.58 -2.74
C LEU A 137 0.95 -7.37 -3.89
N ILE A 138 0.36 -6.65 -4.85
CA ILE A 138 -0.24 -7.20 -6.07
C ILE A 138 0.50 -6.63 -7.29
N ALA A 139 1.62 -7.23 -7.64
CA ALA A 139 2.32 -6.91 -8.89
C ALA A 139 1.52 -7.42 -10.09
N LEU A 140 1.61 -6.69 -11.20
CA LEU A 140 0.95 -7.02 -12.47
C LEU A 140 2.01 -7.32 -13.55
N GLU A 141 1.57 -8.01 -14.62
CA GLU A 141 2.33 -8.30 -15.84
C GLU A 141 3.55 -9.20 -15.62
N ARG A 142 4.53 -8.81 -14.80
CA ARG A 142 5.74 -9.60 -14.49
C ARG A 142 6.25 -9.35 -13.07
N ALA A 143 7.22 -10.15 -12.64
CA ALA A 143 7.88 -9.96 -11.35
C ALA A 143 8.44 -8.54 -11.24
N SER A 144 8.18 -7.88 -10.11
CA SER A 144 8.58 -6.50 -9.85
C SER A 144 9.18 -6.37 -8.46
N ASP A 145 10.25 -5.59 -8.37
CA ASP A 145 10.88 -5.22 -7.11
C ASP A 145 10.30 -3.91 -6.58
N PHE A 146 10.13 -3.86 -5.28
CA PHE A 146 9.63 -2.69 -4.57
C PHE A 146 10.62 -2.31 -3.47
N LEU A 147 11.02 -1.04 -3.44
CA LEU A 147 11.63 -0.46 -2.25
C LEU A 147 10.54 -0.36 -1.19
N VAL A 148 10.80 -0.94 -0.02
CA VAL A 148 9.87 -0.94 1.12
C VAL A 148 10.52 -0.26 2.30
N ILE A 149 9.81 0.72 2.88
CA ILE A 149 10.24 1.43 4.07
C ILE A 149 9.18 1.18 5.13
N ASP A 150 9.57 0.54 6.23
CA ASP A 150 8.66 0.16 7.28
C ASP A 150 9.32 0.18 8.68
N ARG A 151 8.57 -0.27 9.69
CA ARG A 151 9.03 -0.34 11.08
C ARG A 151 9.74 -1.65 11.38
N GLY A 152 10.94 -1.55 11.97
CA GLY A 152 11.54 -2.60 12.78
C GLY A 152 11.34 -2.28 14.26
N GLY A 153 10.77 -3.21 15.00
CA GLY A 153 10.56 -3.09 16.45
C GLY A 153 11.53 -3.93 17.28
N PRO A 154 11.39 -3.89 18.62
CA PRO A 154 12.10 -4.79 19.52
C PRO A 154 11.79 -6.26 19.25
N PRO A 155 12.69 -7.20 19.62
CA PRO A 155 12.43 -8.62 19.49
C PRO A 155 11.13 -9.04 20.18
N GLY A 156 10.29 -9.82 19.49
CA GLY A 156 9.00 -10.31 20.01
C GLY A 156 7.83 -9.33 19.92
N GLU A 157 8.05 -8.12 19.38
CA GLU A 157 6.96 -7.18 19.12
C GLU A 157 6.06 -7.72 18.00
N ASN A 158 4.75 -7.66 18.22
CA ASN A 158 3.78 -7.94 17.18
C ASN A 158 3.32 -6.63 16.50
N ASN A 159 3.70 -6.47 15.23
CA ASN A 159 3.27 -5.34 14.40
C ASN A 159 2.50 -5.82 13.15
N LEU A 160 1.75 -6.90 13.28
CA LEU A 160 0.96 -7.46 12.19
C LEU A 160 -0.36 -8.01 12.74
N ASP A 161 -1.46 -7.44 12.26
CA ASP A 161 -2.78 -8.03 12.39
C ASP A 161 -3.25 -8.49 11.01
N GLU A 162 -3.87 -9.66 10.93
CA GLU A 162 -4.43 -10.23 9.69
C GLU A 162 -5.89 -10.62 9.86
N VAL A 163 -6.65 -10.49 8.78
CA VAL A 163 -8.05 -10.93 8.68
C VAL A 163 -8.23 -11.76 7.42
N ASP A 164 -8.75 -12.99 7.56
CA ASP A 164 -9.18 -13.80 6.43
C ASP A 164 -10.47 -13.21 5.83
N VAL A 165 -10.38 -12.78 4.57
CA VAL A 165 -11.50 -12.22 3.81
C VAL A 165 -11.94 -13.14 2.65
N SER A 166 -11.41 -14.34 2.57
CA SER A 166 -11.69 -15.30 1.50
C SER A 166 -13.17 -15.63 1.36
N GLY A 167 -13.90 -15.66 2.49
CA GLY A 167 -15.34 -15.89 2.53
C GLY A 167 -16.21 -14.70 2.11
N TRP A 168 -15.64 -13.53 1.82
CA TRP A 168 -16.40 -12.31 1.52
C TRP A 168 -16.80 -12.18 0.04
N GLY A 169 -16.23 -13.01 -0.81
CA GLY A 169 -16.55 -12.97 -2.24
C GLY A 169 -16.04 -11.73 -2.97
N LEU A 170 -15.02 -11.04 -2.42
CA LEU A 170 -14.43 -9.84 -3.00
C LEU A 170 -13.31 -10.19 -3.98
N TRP A 171 -13.30 -9.50 -5.12
CA TRP A 171 -12.32 -9.67 -6.19
C TRP A 171 -11.75 -8.31 -6.59
N ALA A 172 -10.45 -8.24 -6.84
CA ALA A 172 -9.76 -7.06 -7.36
C ALA A 172 -9.51 -7.21 -8.86
N GLY A 173 -9.69 -6.11 -9.64
CA GLY A 173 -9.42 -6.10 -11.07
C GLY A 173 -9.97 -4.91 -11.84
#